data_799fd00a6450ed210dc8e8ebc6568d2b
#
_entry.id   799fd00a6450ed210dc8e8ebc6568d2b
#
_cell.length_a   1.000
_cell.length_b   1.000
_cell.length_c   1.000
_cell.angle_alpha   90.00
_cell.angle_beta   90.00
_cell.angle_gamma   90.00
#
_symmetry.space_group_name_H-M   'P 1'
#
loop_
_entity.id
_entity.type
_entity.pdbx_description
1 polymer ?
#
loop_
_entity_poly.entity_id
_entity_poly.type
_entity_poly.pdbx_seq_one_letter_code
_entity_poly.pdbx_strand_id
1 'polypeptide(L)'
;MIRVSAAARVALALVLVAACRPPVGGSAEPSASSIAGDLVPSRDIAVAIHLPGAPDALASAITNAAGSESIAGAGVQVEIVLPYAGEDAFAVRERDGQTDIFFATPAAALVAREAGNDLVMIAGLQRNAGMQLAVLPKGPASLEEVATGIILLQGRPGDEAPLLAQLDDAGVDRSALEIAYAEDPSSPFDLFGLFDETYVAAAVTNYDGAARLQEFYDLESGIPVGPEGSRFVAGVDGDTLSLAPGAAIWALRSALESEDNRIAMALTLIAIADGLAGCRDDVPACAVVLEDSAIADRYGDGLLWSINAFNGTMWPAPSGAFAIDEAELTRAVDQAVAAGVASAAPPIAELVDRSVLDLALLNLPATIDLGGESWTPIEVLLPLE
;
A
#
# COMPACT_ATOMS: atom_id res chain seq x y z
N MET A 1 -20.70 -31.21 21.39
CA MET A 1 -19.28 -31.58 21.52
C MET A 1 -18.87 -32.33 20.26
N ILE A 2 -18.33 -31.65 19.27
CA ILE A 2 -17.72 -32.30 18.11
C ILE A 2 -16.31 -31.71 18.03
N ARG A 3 -15.31 -32.57 18.31
CA ARG A 3 -13.91 -32.25 18.15
C ARG A 3 -13.58 -32.31 16.66
N VAL A 4 -13.21 -31.19 16.05
CA VAL A 4 -12.57 -31.18 14.73
C VAL A 4 -11.08 -31.19 14.95
N SER A 5 -10.44 -32.23 14.43
CA SER A 5 -9.01 -32.49 14.54
C SER A 5 -8.23 -31.55 13.61
N ALA A 6 -7.17 -30.99 14.13
CA ALA A 6 -6.13 -30.32 13.37
C ALA A 6 -5.47 -31.31 12.40
N ALA A 7 -5.54 -31.06 11.11
CA ALA A 7 -4.66 -31.71 10.13
C ALA A 7 -4.50 -30.86 8.87
N ALA A 8 -3.26 -30.81 8.45
CA ALA A 8 -2.74 -30.37 7.18
C ALA A 8 -2.42 -28.88 7.02
N ARG A 9 -1.27 -28.49 7.56
CA ARG A 9 -0.48 -27.39 7.04
C ARG A 9 0.09 -27.79 5.69
N VAL A 10 -0.49 -27.31 4.61
CA VAL A 10 0.15 -27.36 3.29
C VAL A 10 0.77 -25.98 3.06
N ALA A 11 2.09 -25.89 3.20
CA ALA A 11 2.85 -24.78 2.70
C ALA A 11 2.80 -24.85 1.17
N LEU A 12 1.98 -24.02 0.54
CA LEU A 12 1.94 -23.84 -0.90
C LEU A 12 3.00 -22.78 -1.26
N ALA A 13 4.23 -23.23 -1.47
CA ALA A 13 5.22 -22.42 -2.17
C ALA A 13 4.77 -22.39 -3.64
N LEU A 14 4.14 -21.30 -4.07
CA LEU A 14 3.86 -21.05 -5.48
C LEU A 14 5.18 -20.68 -6.17
N VAL A 15 5.80 -21.66 -6.79
CA VAL A 15 6.81 -21.43 -7.81
C VAL A 15 6.05 -21.05 -9.07
N LEU A 16 6.05 -19.78 -9.44
CA LEU A 16 5.54 -19.31 -10.73
C LEU A 16 6.44 -19.88 -11.84
N VAL A 17 6.00 -20.97 -12.45
CA VAL A 17 6.58 -21.48 -13.69
C VAL A 17 6.11 -20.56 -14.82
N ALA A 18 7.05 -19.83 -15.40
CA ALA A 18 6.80 -19.03 -16.61
C ALA A 18 6.21 -19.93 -17.71
N ALA A 19 4.91 -19.80 -17.98
CA ALA A 19 4.27 -20.45 -19.11
C ALA A 19 4.62 -19.69 -20.38
N CYS A 20 5.30 -20.34 -21.32
CA CYS A 20 5.58 -19.85 -22.65
C CYS A 20 4.29 -19.39 -23.35
N ARG A 21 4.15 -18.07 -23.61
CA ARG A 21 3.13 -17.51 -24.48
C ARG A 21 3.51 -17.72 -25.95
N PRO A 22 2.56 -18.10 -26.83
CA PRO A 22 2.76 -17.98 -28.27
C PRO A 22 2.73 -16.49 -28.67
N PRO A 23 3.50 -16.07 -29.69
CA PRO A 23 3.56 -14.70 -30.11
C PRO A 23 2.25 -14.27 -30.75
N VAL A 24 1.54 -13.33 -30.13
CA VAL A 24 0.50 -12.56 -30.78
C VAL A 24 1.19 -11.43 -31.54
N GLY A 25 0.89 -11.35 -32.86
CA GLY A 25 1.63 -10.53 -33.79
C GLY A 25 1.55 -9.03 -33.54
N GLY A 26 2.71 -8.40 -33.58
CA GLY A 26 2.93 -7.07 -34.14
C GLY A 26 2.50 -5.86 -33.32
N SER A 27 3.09 -5.68 -32.16
CA SER A 27 3.41 -4.35 -31.63
C SER A 27 4.90 -4.32 -31.28
N ALA A 28 5.54 -3.20 -31.55
CA ALA A 28 6.96 -3.02 -31.32
C ALA A 28 7.32 -3.43 -29.88
N GLU A 29 8.20 -4.39 -29.73
CA GLU A 29 8.81 -4.70 -28.45
C GLU A 29 9.36 -3.39 -27.88
N PRO A 30 8.94 -2.98 -26.67
CA PRO A 30 9.69 -1.96 -25.96
C PRO A 30 11.10 -2.54 -25.80
N SER A 31 12.09 -1.92 -26.42
CA SER A 31 13.49 -2.24 -26.25
C SER A 31 13.73 -2.31 -24.73
N ALA A 32 14.04 -3.51 -24.24
CA ALA A 32 14.49 -3.68 -22.86
C ALA A 32 15.68 -2.73 -22.68
N SER A 33 15.41 -1.58 -22.06
CA SER A 33 16.44 -0.62 -21.69
C SER A 33 17.34 -1.36 -20.73
N SER A 34 18.58 -1.62 -21.12
CA SER A 34 19.54 -2.30 -20.25
C SER A 34 19.65 -1.49 -18.96
N ILE A 35 19.05 -2.01 -17.90
CA ILE A 35 19.32 -1.51 -16.54
C ILE A 35 20.82 -1.52 -16.39
N ALA A 36 21.37 -0.42 -15.94
CA ALA A 36 22.78 -0.09 -15.96
C ALA A 36 23.69 -1.28 -15.61
N GLY A 37 24.58 -1.65 -16.51
CA GLY A 37 25.34 -2.89 -16.48
C GLY A 37 26.36 -3.07 -15.34
N ASP A 38 26.29 -2.23 -14.29
CA ASP A 38 27.24 -2.22 -13.18
C ASP A 38 26.59 -2.55 -11.80
N LEU A 39 25.26 -2.58 -11.70
CA LEU A 39 24.57 -2.95 -10.46
C LEU A 39 24.24 -4.45 -10.46
N VAL A 40 25.17 -5.23 -9.96
CA VAL A 40 24.98 -6.68 -9.78
C VAL A 40 25.47 -7.05 -8.38
N PRO A 41 24.61 -7.64 -7.52
CA PRO A 41 25.08 -8.15 -6.24
C PRO A 41 26.10 -9.27 -6.45
N SER A 42 27.00 -9.48 -5.51
CA SER A 42 28.05 -10.52 -5.63
C SER A 42 27.51 -11.95 -5.51
N ARG A 43 26.25 -12.09 -5.10
CA ARG A 43 25.50 -13.36 -4.97
C ARG A 43 24.03 -13.13 -5.27
N ASP A 44 23.30 -14.21 -5.55
CA ASP A 44 21.84 -14.15 -5.70
C ASP A 44 21.17 -13.72 -4.39
N ILE A 45 20.25 -12.75 -4.48
CA ILE A 45 19.47 -12.19 -3.35
C ILE A 45 17.99 -12.31 -3.65
N ALA A 46 17.22 -12.84 -2.71
CA ALA A 46 15.78 -12.74 -2.71
C ALA A 46 15.35 -11.45 -1.96
N VAL A 47 14.52 -10.62 -2.58
CA VAL A 47 13.90 -9.47 -1.94
C VAL A 47 12.45 -9.81 -1.63
N ALA A 48 12.14 -9.98 -0.35
CA ALA A 48 10.78 -10.22 0.11
C ALA A 48 10.07 -8.88 0.32
N ILE A 49 8.99 -8.67 -0.40
CA ILE A 49 8.18 -7.44 -0.32
C ILE A 49 6.93 -7.74 0.47
N HIS A 50 6.82 -7.12 1.63
CA HIS A 50 5.69 -7.26 2.54
C HIS A 50 4.60 -6.24 2.19
N LEU A 51 3.47 -6.74 1.67
CA LEU A 51 2.34 -5.97 1.17
C LEU A 51 1.07 -6.24 1.97
N PRO A 52 0.91 -5.76 3.17
CA PRO A 52 -0.38 -5.88 3.83
C PRO A 52 -1.34 -4.81 3.32
N GLY A 53 -2.33 -5.23 2.55
CA GLY A 53 -3.33 -4.32 1.99
C GLY A 53 -2.76 -3.32 0.97
N ALA A 54 -1.85 -3.76 0.11
CA ALA A 54 -1.28 -2.89 -0.92
C ALA A 54 -2.33 -2.45 -1.94
N PRO A 55 -2.33 -1.17 -2.34
CA PRO A 55 -3.14 -0.68 -3.44
C PRO A 55 -2.85 -1.46 -4.73
N ASP A 56 -3.89 -1.68 -5.55
CA ASP A 56 -3.79 -2.47 -6.78
C ASP A 56 -2.68 -2.01 -7.75
N ALA A 57 -2.47 -0.70 -7.88
CA ALA A 57 -1.38 -0.19 -8.72
C ALA A 57 0.00 -0.59 -8.20
N LEU A 58 0.21 -0.56 -6.89
CA LEU A 58 1.46 -1.00 -6.28
C LEU A 58 1.63 -2.51 -6.40
N ALA A 59 0.57 -3.29 -6.17
CA ALA A 59 0.56 -4.72 -6.34
C ALA A 59 0.90 -5.12 -7.78
N SER A 60 0.31 -4.42 -8.77
CA SER A 60 0.64 -4.61 -10.19
C SER A 60 2.10 -4.27 -10.51
N ALA A 61 2.60 -3.13 -10.02
CA ALA A 61 3.99 -2.72 -10.21
C ALA A 61 4.97 -3.74 -9.65
N ILE A 62 4.69 -4.28 -8.46
CA ILE A 62 5.53 -5.30 -7.82
C ILE A 62 5.43 -6.64 -8.55
N THR A 63 4.24 -7.02 -9.05
CA THR A 63 4.08 -8.21 -9.88
C THR A 63 4.92 -8.12 -11.15
N ASN A 64 4.92 -6.94 -11.80
CA ASN A 64 5.80 -6.67 -12.93
C ASN A 64 7.29 -6.76 -12.54
N ALA A 65 7.66 -6.20 -11.40
CA ALA A 65 9.03 -6.28 -10.90
C ALA A 65 9.46 -7.74 -10.66
N ALA A 66 8.59 -8.54 -10.06
CA ALA A 66 8.84 -9.96 -9.81
C ALA A 66 9.02 -10.78 -11.12
N GLY A 67 8.31 -10.38 -12.18
CA GLY A 67 8.44 -10.98 -13.53
C GLY A 67 9.56 -10.41 -14.39
N SER A 68 10.32 -9.42 -13.91
CA SER A 68 11.33 -8.73 -14.70
C SER A 68 12.55 -9.57 -14.97
N GLU A 69 12.80 -9.90 -16.26
CA GLU A 69 14.00 -10.63 -16.67
C GLU A 69 15.29 -9.86 -16.38
N SER A 70 15.26 -8.54 -16.37
CA SER A 70 16.42 -7.70 -16.09
C SER A 70 16.87 -7.81 -14.64
N ILE A 71 15.93 -7.87 -13.69
CA ILE A 71 16.22 -8.09 -12.27
C ILE A 71 16.71 -9.52 -12.04
N ALA A 72 16.01 -10.50 -12.61
CA ALA A 72 16.41 -11.91 -12.53
C ALA A 72 17.79 -12.14 -13.14
N GLY A 73 18.09 -11.49 -14.27
CA GLY A 73 19.41 -11.52 -14.92
C GLY A 73 20.52 -10.89 -14.09
N ALA A 74 20.20 -9.99 -13.17
CA ALA A 74 21.13 -9.43 -12.19
C ALA A 74 21.27 -10.30 -10.92
N GLY A 75 20.61 -11.45 -10.83
CA GLY A 75 20.65 -12.32 -9.65
C GLY A 75 19.74 -11.87 -8.50
N VAL A 76 18.74 -11.05 -8.80
CA VAL A 76 17.75 -10.61 -7.79
C VAL A 76 16.40 -11.27 -8.08
N GLN A 77 15.82 -11.87 -7.06
CA GLN A 77 14.48 -12.46 -7.11
C GLN A 77 13.56 -11.66 -6.20
N VAL A 78 12.39 -11.28 -6.71
CA VAL A 78 11.38 -10.56 -5.91
C VAL A 78 10.30 -11.56 -5.49
N GLU A 79 10.07 -11.66 -4.19
CA GLU A 79 9.01 -12.47 -3.60
C GLU A 79 7.95 -11.55 -2.99
N ILE A 80 6.68 -11.79 -3.28
CA ILE A 80 5.57 -11.08 -2.64
C ILE A 80 5.16 -11.84 -1.39
N VAL A 81 5.15 -11.14 -0.26
CA VAL A 81 4.72 -11.68 1.02
C VAL A 81 3.42 -11.00 1.43
N LEU A 82 2.35 -11.78 1.45
CA LEU A 82 1.07 -11.37 2.02
C LEU A 82 1.01 -11.92 3.45
N PRO A 83 0.93 -11.06 4.47
CA PRO A 83 0.75 -11.54 5.84
C PRO A 83 -0.62 -12.19 5.99
N TYR A 84 -0.68 -13.32 6.69
CA TYR A 84 -1.96 -13.89 7.09
C TYR A 84 -2.57 -13.08 8.23
N ALA A 85 -3.90 -13.15 8.34
CA ALA A 85 -4.62 -12.52 9.46
C ALA A 85 -3.99 -12.92 10.81
N GLY A 86 -3.64 -11.92 11.61
CA GLY A 86 -2.99 -12.10 12.92
C GLY A 86 -1.48 -12.35 12.88
N GLU A 87 -0.83 -12.36 11.72
CA GLU A 87 0.64 -12.36 11.64
C GLU A 87 1.18 -10.92 11.79
N ASP A 88 2.34 -10.80 12.43
CA ASP A 88 3.05 -9.53 12.45
C ASP A 88 3.50 -9.16 11.02
N ALA A 89 2.96 -8.08 10.52
CA ALA A 89 3.25 -7.59 9.18
C ALA A 89 4.71 -7.16 8.98
N PHE A 90 5.46 -6.99 10.06
CA PHE A 90 6.88 -6.66 10.05
C PHE A 90 7.76 -7.86 10.48
N ALA A 91 7.15 -9.05 10.59
CA ALA A 91 7.91 -10.25 10.91
C ALA A 91 8.91 -10.57 9.79
N VAL A 92 10.18 -10.48 10.13
CA VAL A 92 11.28 -10.84 9.24
C VAL A 92 11.32 -12.36 9.10
N ARG A 93 11.33 -12.82 7.87
CA ARG A 93 11.60 -14.24 7.56
C ARG A 93 13.09 -14.39 7.33
N GLU A 94 13.85 -14.58 8.41
CA GLU A 94 15.29 -14.82 8.29
C GLU A 94 15.58 -16.04 7.40
N ARG A 95 16.06 -15.78 6.19
CA ARG A 95 16.62 -16.78 5.28
C ARG A 95 17.96 -16.26 4.79
N ASP A 96 18.94 -17.14 4.70
CA ASP A 96 20.23 -16.78 4.09
C ASP A 96 20.00 -16.37 2.62
N GLY A 97 20.56 -15.23 2.23
CA GLY A 97 20.37 -14.66 0.89
C GLY A 97 19.03 -13.96 0.66
N GLN A 98 18.29 -13.63 1.73
CA GLN A 98 17.05 -12.85 1.66
C GLN A 98 17.22 -11.51 2.35
N THR A 99 16.52 -10.50 1.83
CA THR A 99 16.32 -9.20 2.46
C THR A 99 14.86 -8.78 2.35
N ASP A 100 14.39 -7.97 3.27
CA ASP A 100 12.98 -7.62 3.38
C ASP A 100 12.76 -6.13 3.14
N ILE A 101 11.69 -5.81 2.40
CA ILE A 101 11.16 -4.45 2.17
C ILE A 101 9.72 -4.43 2.67
N PHE A 102 9.38 -3.38 3.43
CA PHE A 102 8.06 -3.19 4.00
C PHE A 102 7.41 -1.92 3.47
N PHE A 103 6.14 -2.01 3.11
CA PHE A 103 5.32 -0.85 2.81
C PHE A 103 4.47 -0.50 4.02
N ALA A 104 4.64 0.68 4.55
CA ALA A 104 3.93 1.12 5.75
C ALA A 104 3.83 2.65 5.82
N THR A 105 2.82 3.14 6.53
CA THR A 105 2.78 4.55 6.93
C THR A 105 3.90 4.84 7.95
N PRO A 106 4.37 6.08 8.08
CA PRO A 106 5.34 6.41 9.10
C PRO A 106 4.88 6.06 10.52
N ALA A 107 3.60 6.21 10.82
CA ALA A 107 3.06 5.89 12.13
C ALA A 107 3.09 4.39 12.42
N ALA A 108 2.69 3.54 11.46
CA ALA A 108 2.79 2.08 11.60
C ALA A 108 4.25 1.62 11.74
N ALA A 109 5.18 2.25 11.02
CA ALA A 109 6.61 1.96 11.17
C ALA A 109 7.15 2.35 12.55
N LEU A 110 6.68 3.46 13.15
CA LEU A 110 7.03 3.84 14.52
C LEU A 110 6.54 2.80 15.53
N VAL A 111 5.30 2.35 15.42
CA VAL A 111 4.75 1.27 16.28
C VAL A 111 5.60 0.01 16.15
N ALA A 112 5.97 -0.38 14.92
CA ALA A 112 6.83 -1.53 14.69
C ALA A 112 8.23 -1.35 15.30
N ARG A 113 8.79 -0.12 15.26
CA ARG A 113 10.08 0.19 15.91
C ARG A 113 9.99 0.06 17.43
N GLU A 114 8.91 0.52 18.04
CA GLU A 114 8.67 0.35 19.48
C GLU A 114 8.53 -1.13 19.89
N ALA A 115 8.04 -1.96 18.96
CA ALA A 115 7.99 -3.42 19.11
C ALA A 115 9.35 -4.11 18.92
N GLY A 116 10.41 -3.36 18.51
CA GLY A 116 11.78 -3.86 18.39
C GLY A 116 12.29 -4.03 16.96
N ASN A 117 11.50 -3.68 15.94
CA ASN A 117 11.94 -3.70 14.54
C ASN A 117 12.67 -2.38 14.22
N ASP A 118 14.00 -2.38 14.08
CA ASP A 118 14.75 -1.15 13.74
C ASP A 118 14.60 -0.80 12.25
N LEU A 119 13.38 -0.36 11.89
CA LEU A 119 13.02 0.06 10.54
C LEU A 119 13.57 1.44 10.24
N VAL A 120 14.07 1.61 9.01
CA VAL A 120 14.44 2.90 8.43
C VAL A 120 13.76 3.07 7.09
N MET A 121 13.32 4.30 6.80
CA MET A 121 12.72 4.69 5.53
C MET A 121 13.80 4.76 4.46
N ILE A 122 13.65 3.96 3.42
CA ILE A 122 14.58 3.91 2.29
C ILE A 122 14.06 4.65 1.05
N ALA A 123 12.75 4.90 0.98
CA ALA A 123 12.12 5.71 -0.07
C ALA A 123 10.73 6.20 0.38
N GLY A 124 10.28 7.31 -0.16
CA GLY A 124 8.87 7.72 -0.14
C GLY A 124 8.05 6.90 -1.12
N LEU A 125 6.74 6.98 -1.04
CA LEU A 125 5.84 6.36 -2.01
C LEU A 125 4.64 7.26 -2.31
N GLN A 126 3.73 7.43 -1.36
CA GLN A 126 2.53 8.25 -1.51
C GLN A 126 2.72 9.62 -0.86
N ARG A 127 2.14 10.66 -1.46
CA ARG A 127 2.16 12.02 -0.88
C ARG A 127 1.12 12.21 0.22
N ASN A 128 0.10 11.37 0.25
CA ASN A 128 -0.95 11.40 1.26
C ASN A 128 -1.43 10.00 1.60
N ALA A 129 -2.05 9.84 2.78
CA ALA A 129 -2.53 8.55 3.25
C ALA A 129 -3.74 8.01 2.45
N GLY A 130 -4.42 8.88 1.69
CA GLY A 130 -5.63 8.50 0.94
C GLY A 130 -6.74 7.94 1.82
N MET A 131 -6.70 8.15 3.13
CA MET A 131 -7.70 7.64 4.06
C MET A 131 -9.03 8.36 3.89
N GLN A 132 -10.10 7.59 3.86
CA GLN A 132 -11.47 8.08 3.78
C GLN A 132 -12.31 7.42 4.87
N LEU A 133 -13.26 8.16 5.43
CA LEU A 133 -14.29 7.60 6.32
C LEU A 133 -15.54 7.28 5.52
N ALA A 134 -15.77 6.03 5.27
CA ALA A 134 -16.97 5.55 4.60
C ALA A 134 -18.09 5.31 5.63
N VAL A 135 -19.28 5.75 5.31
CA VAL A 135 -20.50 5.60 6.12
C VAL A 135 -21.68 5.24 5.22
N LEU A 136 -22.68 4.59 5.78
CA LEU A 136 -23.95 4.38 5.09
C LEU A 136 -24.74 5.70 4.96
N PRO A 137 -25.74 5.79 4.06
CA PRO A 137 -26.50 7.03 3.82
C PRO A 137 -27.13 7.64 5.07
N LYS A 138 -27.54 6.81 6.03
CA LYS A 138 -28.11 7.21 7.32
C LYS A 138 -27.08 7.30 8.45
N GLY A 139 -25.82 6.99 8.16
CA GLY A 139 -24.74 7.03 9.13
C GLY A 139 -24.34 8.46 9.50
N PRO A 140 -23.27 8.61 10.29
CA PRO A 140 -22.79 9.92 10.78
C PRO A 140 -22.60 10.93 9.65
N ALA A 141 -22.98 12.17 9.91
CA ALA A 141 -22.85 13.27 8.95
C ALA A 141 -21.60 14.12 9.19
N SER A 142 -21.01 14.03 10.38
CA SER A 142 -19.87 14.83 10.80
C SER A 142 -18.85 14.00 11.59
N LEU A 143 -17.65 14.55 11.76
CA LEU A 143 -16.60 13.94 12.58
C LEU A 143 -17.03 13.79 14.06
N GLU A 144 -17.82 14.73 14.59
CA GLU A 144 -18.34 14.65 15.96
C GLU A 144 -19.25 13.44 16.13
N GLU A 145 -20.11 13.15 15.16
CA GLU A 145 -20.99 11.99 15.21
C GLU A 145 -20.18 10.67 15.07
N VAL A 146 -19.16 10.66 14.20
CA VAL A 146 -18.26 9.52 14.04
C VAL A 146 -17.53 9.20 15.32
N ALA A 147 -17.09 10.21 16.08
CA ALA A 147 -16.31 10.04 17.31
C ALA A 147 -17.13 9.45 18.48
N THR A 148 -18.42 9.19 18.31
CA THR A 148 -19.29 8.63 19.37
C THR A 148 -19.48 7.11 19.28
N GLY A 149 -18.81 6.42 18.36
CA GLY A 149 -19.02 5.00 18.12
C GLY A 149 -17.75 4.23 17.81
N ILE A 150 -17.93 3.02 17.30
CA ILE A 150 -16.83 2.16 16.88
C ILE A 150 -16.56 2.41 15.41
N ILE A 151 -15.30 2.68 15.07
CA ILE A 151 -14.82 2.79 13.69
C ILE A 151 -14.06 1.53 13.33
N LEU A 152 -14.40 0.91 12.21
CA LEU A 152 -13.56 -0.13 11.63
C LEU A 152 -12.40 0.53 10.89
N LEU A 153 -11.17 0.17 11.19
CA LEU A 153 -9.98 0.58 10.46
C LEU A 153 -9.48 -0.59 9.60
N GLN A 154 -9.52 -0.41 8.28
CA GLN A 154 -8.84 -1.30 7.34
C GLN A 154 -7.36 -0.91 7.25
N GLY A 155 -6.59 -1.34 8.22
CA GLY A 155 -5.19 -0.98 8.35
C GLY A 155 -4.53 -1.66 9.54
N ARG A 156 -3.35 -1.20 9.90
CA ARG A 156 -2.56 -1.69 11.02
C ARG A 156 -2.57 -0.72 12.18
N PRO A 157 -2.19 -1.16 13.38
CA PRO A 157 -1.87 -0.23 14.46
C PRO A 157 -0.90 0.85 13.99
N GLY A 158 -1.30 2.10 14.13
CA GLY A 158 -0.60 3.27 13.61
C GLY A 158 -1.32 3.97 12.46
N ASP A 159 -2.03 3.24 11.61
CA ASP A 159 -2.71 3.82 10.46
C ASP A 159 -3.90 4.72 10.85
N GLU A 160 -4.35 4.66 12.12
CA GLU A 160 -5.36 5.57 12.68
C GLU A 160 -4.84 6.98 12.93
N ALA A 161 -3.54 7.22 12.93
CA ALA A 161 -2.96 8.52 13.28
C ALA A 161 -3.54 9.70 12.46
N PRO A 162 -3.74 9.61 11.13
CA PRO A 162 -4.36 10.68 10.35
C PRO A 162 -5.80 10.99 10.79
N LEU A 163 -6.59 9.96 11.12
CA LEU A 163 -7.95 10.13 11.62
C LEU A 163 -7.95 10.84 12.98
N LEU A 164 -7.12 10.37 13.90
CA LEU A 164 -7.02 10.96 15.24
C LEU A 164 -6.55 12.40 15.18
N ALA A 165 -5.58 12.72 14.29
CA ALA A 165 -5.14 14.09 14.07
C ALA A 165 -6.28 14.99 13.55
N GLN A 166 -7.10 14.52 12.62
CA GLN A 166 -8.26 15.25 12.12
C GLN A 166 -9.28 15.54 13.21
N LEU A 167 -9.56 14.58 14.08
CA LEU A 167 -10.47 14.78 15.21
C LEU A 167 -9.93 15.82 16.21
N ASP A 168 -8.62 15.77 16.50
CA ASP A 168 -7.96 16.71 17.38
C ASP A 168 -7.96 18.13 16.78
N ASP A 169 -7.64 18.27 15.48
CA ASP A 169 -7.67 19.57 14.76
C ASP A 169 -9.09 20.17 14.69
N ALA A 170 -10.11 19.31 14.58
CA ALA A 170 -11.50 19.72 14.65
C ALA A 170 -11.97 20.06 16.08
N GLY A 171 -11.15 19.79 17.10
CA GLY A 171 -11.52 19.95 18.50
C GLY A 171 -12.59 18.97 18.97
N VAL A 172 -12.70 17.81 18.32
CA VAL A 172 -13.69 16.79 18.61
C VAL A 172 -13.25 15.96 19.82
N ASP A 173 -14.14 15.80 20.80
CA ASP A 173 -13.93 14.89 21.93
C ASP A 173 -14.01 13.45 21.45
N ARG A 174 -12.87 12.76 21.49
CA ARG A 174 -12.72 11.35 21.10
C ARG A 174 -12.74 10.37 22.26
N SER A 175 -13.18 10.80 23.43
CA SER A 175 -13.21 9.94 24.64
C SER A 175 -14.16 8.73 24.51
N ALA A 176 -15.14 8.80 23.63
CA ALA A 176 -16.08 7.72 23.33
C ALA A 176 -15.72 6.93 22.05
N LEU A 177 -14.68 7.33 21.33
CA LEU A 177 -14.24 6.67 20.12
C LEU A 177 -13.58 5.34 20.44
N GLU A 178 -14.03 4.28 19.78
CA GLU A 178 -13.34 3.01 19.75
C GLU A 178 -12.87 2.71 18.32
N ILE A 179 -11.67 2.13 18.17
CA ILE A 179 -11.12 1.70 16.88
C ILE A 179 -11.00 0.20 16.90
N ALA A 180 -11.71 -0.46 16.00
CA ALA A 180 -11.58 -1.87 15.69
C ALA A 180 -10.74 -2.05 14.43
N TYR A 181 -9.73 -2.90 14.47
CA TYR A 181 -8.93 -3.21 13.28
C TYR A 181 -9.55 -4.38 12.54
N ALA A 182 -9.57 -4.31 11.21
CA ALA A 182 -9.97 -5.43 10.38
C ALA A 182 -9.06 -6.63 10.64
N GLU A 183 -9.64 -7.83 10.76
CA GLU A 183 -8.85 -9.07 10.92
C GLU A 183 -8.00 -9.35 9.69
N ASP A 184 -8.55 -9.04 8.52
CA ASP A 184 -7.87 -9.10 7.23
C ASP A 184 -8.14 -7.81 6.46
N PRO A 185 -7.20 -6.85 6.44
CA PRO A 185 -7.39 -5.58 5.74
C PRO A 185 -7.66 -5.72 4.23
N SER A 186 -7.32 -6.87 3.64
CA SER A 186 -7.63 -7.18 2.24
C SER A 186 -9.04 -7.74 2.06
N SER A 187 -9.70 -8.18 3.14
CA SER A 187 -11.03 -8.77 3.08
C SER A 187 -12.12 -7.68 3.08
N PRO A 188 -13.10 -7.75 2.16
CA PRO A 188 -14.27 -6.87 2.22
C PRO A 188 -15.24 -7.25 3.34
N PHE A 189 -15.13 -8.47 3.90
CA PHE A 189 -16.16 -9.02 4.80
C PHE A 189 -16.31 -8.24 6.10
N ASP A 190 -15.23 -7.68 6.62
CA ASP A 190 -15.30 -6.88 7.84
C ASP A 190 -16.15 -5.62 7.66
N LEU A 191 -16.27 -5.11 6.42
CA LEU A 191 -17.12 -3.95 6.10
C LEU A 191 -18.62 -4.22 6.27
N PHE A 192 -19.05 -5.50 6.30
CA PHE A 192 -20.45 -5.83 6.59
C PHE A 192 -20.92 -5.34 7.95
N GLY A 193 -20.02 -5.13 8.92
CA GLY A 193 -20.35 -4.54 10.20
C GLY A 193 -20.92 -3.12 10.13
N LEU A 194 -20.78 -2.42 8.98
CA LEU A 194 -21.49 -1.17 8.74
C LEU A 194 -23.01 -1.37 8.55
N PHE A 195 -23.41 -2.50 7.97
CA PHE A 195 -24.81 -2.79 7.66
C PHE A 195 -25.59 -3.30 8.87
N ASP A 196 -24.93 -3.95 9.81
CA ASP A 196 -25.54 -4.42 11.06
C ASP A 196 -25.36 -3.42 12.22
N GLU A 197 -24.88 -2.20 11.91
CA GLU A 197 -24.66 -1.11 12.85
C GLU A 197 -23.63 -1.42 13.96
N THR A 198 -22.77 -2.43 13.77
CA THR A 198 -21.63 -2.70 14.65
C THR A 198 -20.63 -1.55 14.58
N TYR A 199 -20.40 -1.02 13.37
CA TYR A 199 -19.52 0.10 13.12
C TYR A 199 -20.32 1.33 12.64
N VAL A 200 -20.01 2.50 13.16
CA VAL A 200 -20.62 3.77 12.71
C VAL A 200 -19.98 4.27 11.42
N ALA A 201 -18.71 3.94 11.20
CA ALA A 201 -17.94 4.28 10.01
C ALA A 201 -16.83 3.26 9.78
N ALA A 202 -16.32 3.19 8.55
CA ALA A 202 -15.08 2.48 8.23
C ALA A 202 -14.02 3.48 7.75
N ALA A 203 -12.88 3.50 8.40
CA ALA A 203 -11.71 4.21 7.94
C ALA A 203 -10.97 3.33 6.94
N VAL A 204 -10.98 3.74 5.69
CA VAL A 204 -10.37 3.01 4.59
C VAL A 204 -9.03 3.65 4.29
N THR A 205 -7.94 2.94 4.55
CA THR A 205 -6.57 3.42 4.38
C THR A 205 -6.04 3.24 2.97
N ASN A 206 -6.79 2.55 2.11
CA ASN A 206 -6.50 2.42 0.69
C ASN A 206 -7.77 2.60 -0.15
N TYR A 207 -7.61 2.96 -1.40
CA TYR A 207 -8.72 3.15 -2.34
C TYR A 207 -9.48 1.87 -2.63
N ASP A 208 -8.85 0.75 -2.35
CA ASP A 208 -9.39 -0.57 -2.47
C ASP A 208 -10.64 -0.77 -1.62
N GLY A 209 -10.57 -0.45 -0.33
CA GLY A 209 -11.73 -0.55 0.55
C GLY A 209 -12.88 0.36 0.15
N ALA A 210 -12.60 1.59 -0.37
CA ALA A 210 -13.64 2.49 -0.85
C ALA A 210 -14.39 1.92 -2.06
N ALA A 211 -13.67 1.34 -3.03
CA ALA A 211 -14.28 0.69 -4.19
C ALA A 211 -15.09 -0.54 -3.76
N ARG A 212 -14.60 -1.33 -2.82
CA ARG A 212 -15.33 -2.51 -2.31
C ARG A 212 -16.65 -2.14 -1.66
N LEU A 213 -16.71 -1.04 -0.91
CA LEU A 213 -17.97 -0.56 -0.34
C LEU A 213 -19.00 -0.23 -1.42
N GLN A 214 -18.55 0.24 -2.58
CA GLN A 214 -19.44 0.55 -3.69
C GLN A 214 -19.89 -0.70 -4.47
N GLU A 215 -19.18 -1.80 -4.34
CA GLU A 215 -19.52 -3.10 -4.96
C GLU A 215 -20.50 -3.92 -4.11
N PHE A 216 -20.76 -3.55 -2.85
CA PHE A 216 -21.68 -4.29 -1.99
C PHE A 216 -23.14 -4.18 -2.42
N TYR A 217 -23.83 -5.30 -2.29
CA TYR A 217 -25.26 -5.40 -2.49
C TYR A 217 -25.98 -5.43 -1.14
N ASP A 218 -27.06 -4.68 -1.03
CA ASP A 218 -28.04 -4.90 0.03
C ASP A 218 -28.67 -6.28 -0.16
N LEU A 219 -28.42 -7.18 0.79
CA LEU A 219 -28.87 -8.56 0.71
C LEU A 219 -30.41 -8.70 0.77
N GLU A 220 -31.13 -7.72 1.33
CA GLU A 220 -32.59 -7.73 1.39
C GLU A 220 -33.23 -7.25 0.09
N SER A 221 -32.69 -6.19 -0.50
CA SER A 221 -33.24 -5.61 -1.74
C SER A 221 -32.60 -6.15 -3.00
N GLY A 222 -31.40 -6.73 -2.90
CA GLY A 222 -30.59 -7.13 -4.06
C GLY A 222 -30.08 -5.96 -4.89
N ILE A 223 -30.15 -4.74 -4.33
CA ILE A 223 -29.71 -3.51 -4.98
C ILE A 223 -28.25 -3.25 -4.58
N PRO A 224 -27.36 -2.87 -5.55
CA PRO A 224 -26.01 -2.46 -5.21
C PRO A 224 -26.02 -1.31 -4.21
N VAL A 225 -25.19 -1.40 -3.17
CA VAL A 225 -25.07 -0.33 -2.18
C VAL A 225 -24.40 0.89 -2.78
N GLY A 226 -23.82 0.83 -3.92
CA GLY A 226 -23.26 1.90 -4.77
C GLY A 226 -23.01 3.28 -4.17
N PRO A 227 -22.73 4.32 -4.96
CA PRO A 227 -22.55 5.68 -4.45
C PRO A 227 -23.78 6.23 -3.75
N GLU A 228 -24.99 5.74 -4.08
CA GLU A 228 -26.22 6.10 -3.36
C GLU A 228 -26.34 5.35 -2.02
N GLY A 229 -25.64 4.22 -1.87
CA GLY A 229 -25.67 3.37 -0.69
C GLY A 229 -24.57 3.63 0.33
N SER A 230 -23.54 4.38 -0.04
CA SER A 230 -22.47 4.81 0.87
C SER A 230 -22.08 6.26 0.58
N ARG A 231 -21.51 6.93 1.56
CA ARG A 231 -20.93 8.26 1.41
C ARG A 231 -19.63 8.34 2.19
N PHE A 232 -18.81 9.31 1.85
CA PHE A 232 -17.62 9.62 2.61
C PHE A 232 -17.86 10.84 3.48
N VAL A 233 -17.43 10.76 4.74
CA VAL A 233 -17.38 11.92 5.62
C VAL A 233 -16.20 12.77 5.18
N ALA A 234 -16.45 14.04 4.89
CA ALA A 234 -15.39 14.97 4.59
C ALA A 234 -14.54 15.24 5.84
N GLY A 235 -13.24 15.41 5.64
CA GLY A 235 -12.38 15.99 6.66
C GLY A 235 -12.72 17.46 6.92
N VAL A 236 -11.96 18.09 7.83
CA VAL A 236 -12.16 19.51 8.23
C VAL A 236 -12.13 20.45 7.03
N ASP A 237 -11.30 20.15 6.03
CA ASP A 237 -11.13 20.96 4.81
C ASP A 237 -12.11 20.59 3.68
N GLY A 238 -13.02 19.64 3.91
CA GLY A 238 -13.98 19.15 2.91
C GLY A 238 -13.41 18.14 1.93
N ASP A 239 -12.13 17.81 2.04
CA ASP A 239 -11.41 16.83 1.22
C ASP A 239 -11.18 15.53 1.98
N THR A 240 -10.38 14.63 1.39
CA THR A 240 -9.99 13.38 2.05
C THR A 240 -9.22 13.61 3.34
N LEU A 241 -9.40 12.74 4.32
CA LEU A 241 -8.69 12.75 5.61
C LEU A 241 -7.18 12.50 5.40
N SER A 242 -6.44 13.48 4.96
CA SER A 242 -5.05 13.31 4.62
C SER A 242 -4.18 14.43 5.17
N LEU A 243 -3.69 14.25 6.39
CA LEU A 243 -2.73 15.16 7.02
C LEU A 243 -1.34 14.55 7.16
N ALA A 244 -1.16 13.26 6.84
CA ALA A 244 0.11 12.57 6.93
C ALA A 244 0.54 12.04 5.55
N PRO A 245 1.84 11.89 5.27
CA PRO A 245 2.31 11.19 4.10
C PRO A 245 1.69 9.79 4.08
N GLY A 246 1.42 9.29 2.89
CA GLY A 246 0.94 7.94 2.70
C GLY A 246 2.00 6.90 3.04
N ALA A 247 1.83 5.69 2.53
CA ALA A 247 2.82 4.64 2.71
C ALA A 247 4.19 5.08 2.18
N ALA A 248 5.22 4.62 2.87
CA ALA A 248 6.61 4.74 2.47
C ALA A 248 7.24 3.34 2.42
N ILE A 249 8.45 3.28 1.92
CA ILE A 249 9.20 2.04 1.78
C ILE A 249 10.25 1.98 2.87
N TRP A 250 10.21 0.88 3.63
CA TRP A 250 11.04 0.67 4.81
C TRP A 250 11.87 -0.60 4.68
N ALA A 251 13.01 -0.61 5.33
CA ALA A 251 13.86 -1.79 5.49
C ALA A 251 14.42 -1.84 6.91
N LEU A 252 14.89 -3.01 7.33
CA LEU A 252 15.66 -3.12 8.57
C LEU A 252 17.02 -2.46 8.40
N ARG A 253 17.45 -1.67 9.38
CA ARG A 253 18.78 -1.04 9.37
C ARG A 253 19.89 -2.07 9.21
N SER A 254 19.80 -3.21 9.88
CA SER A 254 20.79 -4.29 9.77
C SER A 254 20.92 -4.86 8.36
N ALA A 255 19.83 -4.87 7.57
CA ALA A 255 19.86 -5.30 6.18
C ALA A 255 20.69 -4.37 5.30
N LEU A 256 20.76 -3.08 5.65
CA LEU A 256 21.50 -2.07 4.91
C LEU A 256 23.03 -2.10 5.16
N GLU A 257 23.49 -2.88 6.11
CA GLU A 257 24.93 -3.09 6.34
C GLU A 257 25.57 -3.90 5.19
N SER A 258 24.78 -4.74 4.52
CA SER A 258 25.21 -5.52 3.35
C SER A 258 25.11 -4.69 2.06
N GLU A 259 26.21 -4.57 1.33
CA GLU A 259 26.23 -3.93 0.02
C GLU A 259 25.35 -4.67 -0.99
N ASP A 260 25.40 -6.01 -1.00
CA ASP A 260 24.56 -6.84 -1.87
C ASP A 260 23.07 -6.61 -1.63
N ASN A 261 22.65 -6.47 -0.37
CA ASN A 261 21.26 -6.18 -0.03
C ASN A 261 20.85 -4.78 -0.53
N ARG A 262 21.71 -3.76 -0.34
CA ARG A 262 21.42 -2.40 -0.86
C ARG A 262 21.30 -2.40 -2.38
N ILE A 263 22.16 -3.13 -3.10
CA ILE A 263 22.09 -3.27 -4.55
C ILE A 263 20.78 -3.96 -4.95
N ALA A 264 20.43 -5.07 -4.31
CA ALA A 264 19.19 -5.81 -4.61
C ALA A 264 17.95 -4.96 -4.35
N MET A 265 17.88 -4.23 -3.22
CA MET A 265 16.80 -3.31 -2.92
C MET A 265 16.73 -2.15 -3.93
N ALA A 266 17.87 -1.60 -4.35
CA ALA A 266 17.90 -0.52 -5.34
C ALA A 266 17.38 -0.98 -6.71
N LEU A 267 17.78 -2.16 -7.17
CA LEU A 267 17.25 -2.76 -8.39
C LEU A 267 15.73 -3.01 -8.29
N THR A 268 15.28 -3.47 -7.13
CA THR A 268 13.84 -3.66 -6.86
C THR A 268 13.08 -2.34 -6.90
N LEU A 269 13.62 -1.26 -6.31
CA LEU A 269 13.02 0.07 -6.40
C LEU A 269 12.93 0.59 -7.83
N ILE A 270 13.96 0.38 -8.65
CA ILE A 270 13.96 0.76 -10.08
C ILE A 270 12.83 0.05 -10.81
N ALA A 271 12.66 -1.25 -10.57
CA ALA A 271 11.61 -2.01 -11.25
C ALA A 271 10.20 -1.64 -10.76
N ILE A 272 10.03 -1.36 -9.47
CA ILE A 272 8.77 -0.83 -8.95
C ILE A 272 8.48 0.55 -9.56
N ALA A 273 9.49 1.41 -9.72
CA ALA A 273 9.37 2.70 -10.38
C ALA A 273 8.87 2.58 -11.82
N ASP A 274 9.44 1.64 -12.58
CA ASP A 274 9.04 1.35 -13.96
C ASP A 274 7.58 0.86 -14.02
N GLY A 275 7.23 -0.08 -13.14
CA GLY A 275 5.86 -0.60 -13.02
C GLY A 275 4.84 0.48 -12.63
N LEU A 276 5.17 1.35 -11.68
CA LEU A 276 4.29 2.45 -11.26
C LEU A 276 4.13 3.52 -12.36
N ALA A 277 5.21 3.86 -13.08
CA ALA A 277 5.12 4.74 -14.23
C ALA A 277 4.26 4.12 -15.33
N GLY A 278 4.39 2.82 -15.58
CA GLY A 278 3.53 2.08 -16.50
C GLY A 278 2.06 2.11 -16.08
N CYS A 279 1.76 1.89 -14.80
CA CYS A 279 0.40 1.98 -14.25
C CYS A 279 -0.19 3.39 -14.32
N ARG A 280 0.65 4.43 -14.25
CA ARG A 280 0.24 5.81 -14.45
C ARG A 280 -0.15 6.09 -15.89
N ASP A 281 0.67 5.61 -16.82
CA ASP A 281 0.56 5.95 -18.24
C ASP A 281 -0.48 5.07 -18.97
N ASP A 282 -0.74 3.86 -18.47
CA ASP A 282 -1.72 2.92 -19.03
C ASP A 282 -2.41 2.09 -17.94
N VAL A 283 -3.43 2.67 -17.31
CA VAL A 283 -4.22 2.04 -16.24
C VAL A 283 -4.84 0.71 -16.69
N PRO A 284 -5.43 0.58 -17.90
CA PRO A 284 -5.93 -0.70 -18.37
C PRO A 284 -4.87 -1.79 -18.51
N ALA A 285 -3.69 -1.46 -19.03
CA ALA A 285 -2.59 -2.44 -19.12
C ALA A 285 -2.11 -2.88 -17.72
N CYS A 286 -2.06 -1.96 -16.77
CA CYS A 286 -1.74 -2.24 -15.38
C CYS A 286 -2.76 -3.22 -14.75
N ALA A 287 -4.05 -3.02 -15.00
CA ALA A 287 -5.11 -3.90 -14.52
C ALA A 287 -4.95 -5.34 -15.04
N VAL A 288 -4.66 -5.51 -16.33
CA VAL A 288 -4.46 -6.84 -16.94
C VAL A 288 -3.33 -7.63 -16.26
N VAL A 289 -2.24 -6.96 -15.87
CA VAL A 289 -1.13 -7.62 -15.15
C VAL A 289 -1.62 -8.21 -13.83
N LEU A 290 -2.47 -7.50 -13.13
CA LEU A 290 -2.98 -7.92 -11.83
C LEU A 290 -4.06 -8.99 -11.96
N GLU A 291 -4.98 -8.87 -12.93
CA GLU A 291 -6.05 -9.85 -13.18
C GLU A 291 -5.52 -11.27 -13.44
N ASP A 292 -4.35 -11.38 -14.07
CA ASP A 292 -3.66 -12.65 -14.31
C ASP A 292 -2.88 -13.16 -13.07
N SER A 293 -2.85 -12.40 -11.99
CA SER A 293 -2.05 -12.70 -10.80
C SER A 293 -2.89 -13.40 -9.71
N ALA A 294 -2.21 -14.16 -8.83
CA ALA A 294 -2.85 -14.80 -7.68
C ALA A 294 -3.23 -13.81 -6.55
N ILE A 295 -2.83 -12.55 -6.68
CA ILE A 295 -3.10 -11.50 -5.69
C ILE A 295 -4.26 -10.59 -6.11
N ALA A 296 -4.83 -10.78 -7.30
CA ALA A 296 -6.01 -10.04 -7.72
C ALA A 296 -7.23 -10.53 -6.93
N ASP A 297 -7.85 -9.64 -6.20
CA ASP A 297 -9.12 -9.88 -5.52
C ASP A 297 -10.28 -9.06 -6.09
N ARG A 298 -10.01 -8.34 -7.18
CA ARG A 298 -10.95 -7.58 -8.00
C ARG A 298 -10.72 -7.77 -9.48
N TYR A 299 -11.73 -7.41 -10.24
CA TYR A 299 -11.74 -7.50 -11.69
C TYR A 299 -12.47 -6.30 -12.32
N GLY A 300 -12.16 -6.03 -13.58
CA GLY A 300 -12.89 -5.04 -14.36
C GLY A 300 -12.79 -3.61 -13.84
N ASP A 301 -13.92 -2.91 -13.82
CA ASP A 301 -13.96 -1.46 -13.53
C ASP A 301 -13.57 -1.09 -12.11
N GLY A 302 -13.82 -1.98 -11.13
CA GLY A 302 -13.38 -1.80 -9.75
C GLY A 302 -11.85 -1.73 -9.64
N LEU A 303 -11.15 -2.60 -10.36
CA LEU A 303 -9.70 -2.61 -10.42
C LEU A 303 -9.15 -1.36 -11.14
N LEU A 304 -9.74 -0.99 -12.28
CA LEU A 304 -9.38 0.24 -12.99
C LEU A 304 -9.55 1.48 -12.11
N TRP A 305 -10.67 1.54 -11.38
CA TRP A 305 -10.95 2.65 -10.46
C TRP A 305 -9.90 2.73 -9.35
N SER A 306 -9.57 1.59 -8.73
CA SER A 306 -8.60 1.51 -7.64
C SER A 306 -7.21 1.96 -8.09
N ILE A 307 -6.73 1.48 -9.24
CA ILE A 307 -5.44 1.88 -9.80
C ILE A 307 -5.42 3.39 -10.10
N ASN A 308 -6.47 3.92 -10.73
CA ASN A 308 -6.57 5.33 -11.06
C ASN A 308 -6.63 6.22 -9.80
N ALA A 309 -7.36 5.80 -8.78
CA ALA A 309 -7.44 6.50 -7.50
C ALA A 309 -6.09 6.48 -6.75
N PHE A 310 -5.39 5.35 -6.75
CA PHE A 310 -4.04 5.26 -6.18
C PHE A 310 -3.08 6.21 -6.90
N ASN A 311 -3.12 6.27 -8.23
CA ASN A 311 -2.31 7.21 -9.00
C ASN A 311 -2.51 8.66 -8.53
N GLY A 312 -3.71 9.04 -8.13
CA GLY A 312 -4.01 10.36 -7.57
C GLY A 312 -3.32 10.67 -6.25
N THR A 313 -2.88 9.67 -5.49
CA THR A 313 -2.09 9.87 -4.26
C THR A 313 -0.60 10.07 -4.54
N MET A 314 -0.13 9.63 -5.69
CA MET A 314 1.27 9.70 -6.08
C MET A 314 1.56 10.86 -7.03
N TRP A 315 0.72 11.04 -8.05
CA TRP A 315 0.98 11.96 -9.16
C TRP A 315 0.11 13.22 -9.10
N PRO A 316 0.63 14.36 -9.57
CA PRO A 316 2.03 14.62 -9.90
C PRO A 316 2.92 14.65 -8.66
N ALA A 317 4.18 14.25 -8.82
CA ALA A 317 5.19 14.23 -7.75
C ALA A 317 6.37 15.12 -8.14
N PRO A 318 6.32 16.44 -7.91
CA PRO A 318 7.36 17.38 -8.39
C PRO A 318 8.76 17.06 -7.88
N SER A 319 8.87 16.43 -6.71
CA SER A 319 10.15 15.99 -6.13
C SER A 319 10.56 14.58 -6.56
N GLY A 320 9.72 13.89 -7.36
CA GLY A 320 9.85 12.49 -7.71
C GLY A 320 9.05 11.57 -6.78
N ALA A 321 8.49 10.50 -7.33
CA ALA A 321 7.60 9.57 -6.59
C ALA A 321 8.23 8.93 -5.36
N PHE A 322 9.54 8.72 -5.37
CA PHE A 322 10.28 8.11 -4.25
C PHE A 322 11.01 9.12 -3.37
N ALA A 323 10.79 10.42 -3.59
CA ALA A 323 11.44 11.44 -2.78
C ALA A 323 11.06 11.29 -1.30
N ILE A 324 12.06 11.39 -0.44
CA ILE A 324 11.87 11.46 1.01
C ILE A 324 11.75 12.94 1.38
N ASP A 325 10.56 13.36 1.78
CA ASP A 325 10.32 14.68 2.35
C ASP A 325 10.44 14.61 3.88
N GLU A 326 11.57 15.06 4.40
CA GLU A 326 11.84 15.01 5.85
C GLU A 326 10.90 15.94 6.64
N ALA A 327 10.39 17.01 6.04
CA ALA A 327 9.44 17.89 6.71
C ALA A 327 8.08 17.24 6.84
N GLU A 328 7.62 16.53 5.80
CA GLU A 328 6.40 15.72 5.86
C GLU A 328 6.56 14.54 6.81
N LEU A 329 7.69 13.85 6.77
CA LEU A 329 7.98 12.77 7.72
C LEU A 329 7.97 13.27 9.16
N THR A 330 8.58 14.44 9.44
CA THR A 330 8.54 15.07 10.77
C THR A 330 7.11 15.30 11.22
N ARG A 331 6.29 15.88 10.33
CA ARG A 331 4.88 16.16 10.63
C ARG A 331 4.11 14.86 10.93
N ALA A 332 4.31 13.80 10.14
CA ALA A 332 3.66 12.52 10.37
C ALA A 332 4.09 11.88 11.70
N VAL A 333 5.36 11.97 12.06
CA VAL A 333 5.89 11.50 13.35
C VAL A 333 5.27 12.29 14.51
N ASP A 334 5.25 13.63 14.41
CA ASP A 334 4.68 14.50 15.45
C ASP A 334 3.17 14.22 15.62
N GLN A 335 2.44 14.00 14.53
CA GLN A 335 1.02 13.61 14.57
C GLN A 335 0.81 12.27 15.25
N ALA A 336 1.63 11.26 14.92
CA ALA A 336 1.53 9.93 15.54
C ALA A 336 1.76 9.99 17.06
N VAL A 337 2.71 10.82 17.51
CA VAL A 337 2.97 11.03 18.94
C VAL A 337 1.85 11.83 19.60
N ALA A 338 1.37 12.92 18.98
CA ALA A 338 0.27 13.72 19.50
C ALA A 338 -1.02 12.91 19.62
N ALA A 339 -1.29 12.03 18.65
CA ALA A 339 -2.42 11.11 18.67
C ALA A 339 -2.30 10.00 19.73
N GLY A 340 -1.11 9.81 20.32
CA GLY A 340 -0.82 8.76 21.29
C GLY A 340 -0.60 7.38 20.66
N VAL A 341 -0.39 7.34 19.34
CA VAL A 341 -0.10 6.12 18.58
C VAL A 341 1.33 5.66 18.78
N ALA A 342 2.26 6.61 18.85
CA ALA A 342 3.66 6.36 19.21
C ALA A 342 4.01 7.05 20.52
N SER A 343 4.92 6.48 21.30
CA SER A 343 5.31 6.99 22.64
C SER A 343 6.32 8.13 22.56
N ALA A 344 7.11 8.20 21.49
CA ALA A 344 8.15 9.21 21.29
C ALA A 344 8.44 9.48 19.81
N ALA A 345 8.90 10.70 19.53
CA ALA A 345 9.42 11.10 18.22
C ALA A 345 10.94 10.87 18.17
N PRO A 346 11.43 9.85 17.46
CA PRO A 346 12.86 9.71 17.24
C PRO A 346 13.37 10.81 16.30
N PRO A 347 14.67 11.17 16.37
CA PRO A 347 15.27 12.08 15.41
C PRO A 347 15.06 11.58 13.97
N ILE A 348 14.69 12.46 13.05
CA ILE A 348 14.43 12.09 11.66
C ILE A 348 15.64 11.40 11.01
N ALA A 349 16.86 11.87 11.34
CA ALA A 349 18.09 11.24 10.86
C ALA A 349 18.26 9.77 11.29
N GLU A 350 17.55 9.32 12.31
CA GLU A 350 17.51 7.92 12.73
C GLU A 350 16.41 7.11 12.02
N LEU A 351 15.48 7.80 11.37
CA LEU A 351 14.39 7.17 10.62
C LEU A 351 14.68 7.04 9.13
N VAL A 352 15.70 7.70 8.60
CA VAL A 352 15.95 7.78 7.16
C VAL A 352 17.33 7.21 6.83
N ASP A 353 17.38 6.36 5.79
CA ASP A 353 18.61 5.94 5.13
C ASP A 353 18.44 6.07 3.62
N ARG A 354 19.16 7.01 3.01
CA ARG A 354 19.07 7.31 1.58
C ARG A 354 19.93 6.43 0.69
N SER A 355 20.74 5.55 1.26
CA SER A 355 21.77 4.80 0.50
C SER A 355 21.17 3.96 -0.62
N VAL A 356 20.01 3.34 -0.39
CA VAL A 356 19.28 2.55 -1.39
C VAL A 356 18.65 3.46 -2.44
N LEU A 357 17.97 4.52 -2.02
CA LEU A 357 17.32 5.46 -2.94
C LEU A 357 18.35 6.17 -3.83
N ASP A 358 19.44 6.67 -3.26
CA ASP A 358 20.48 7.36 -4.01
C ASP A 358 21.11 6.40 -5.05
N LEU A 359 21.31 5.14 -4.68
CA LEU A 359 21.80 4.11 -5.59
C LEU A 359 20.79 3.83 -6.71
N ALA A 360 19.50 3.72 -6.39
CA ALA A 360 18.44 3.53 -7.37
C ALA A 360 18.35 4.72 -8.34
N LEU A 361 18.31 5.95 -7.83
CA LEU A 361 18.20 7.16 -8.66
C LEU A 361 19.41 7.37 -9.58
N LEU A 362 20.61 7.02 -9.12
CA LEU A 362 21.82 7.09 -9.94
C LEU A 362 21.76 6.15 -11.16
N ASN A 363 21.04 5.04 -11.04
CA ASN A 363 20.95 4.01 -12.05
C ASN A 363 19.56 3.90 -12.70
N LEU A 364 18.66 4.82 -12.38
CA LEU A 364 17.32 4.87 -12.96
C LEU A 364 17.42 5.19 -14.45
N PRO A 365 16.79 4.38 -15.34
CA PRO A 365 16.69 4.71 -16.75
C PRO A 365 16.03 6.07 -16.98
N ALA A 366 16.63 6.91 -17.84
CA ALA A 366 16.12 8.25 -18.15
C ALA A 366 14.73 8.25 -18.83
N THR A 367 14.24 7.07 -19.22
CA THR A 367 12.90 6.86 -19.78
C THR A 367 11.82 6.79 -18.71
N ILE A 368 12.19 6.56 -17.44
CA ILE A 368 11.24 6.47 -16.33
C ILE A 368 11.04 7.86 -15.74
N ASP A 369 9.85 8.43 -15.97
CA ASP A 369 9.45 9.73 -15.41
C ASP A 369 8.86 9.54 -14.00
N LEU A 370 9.62 9.94 -12.98
CA LEU A 370 9.17 9.92 -11.58
C LEU A 370 8.35 11.17 -11.19
N GLY A 371 8.28 12.18 -12.04
CA GLY A 371 7.54 13.42 -11.76
C GLY A 371 6.05 13.31 -12.06
N GLY A 372 5.71 12.69 -13.17
CA GLY A 372 4.33 12.52 -13.62
C GLY A 372 3.56 13.83 -13.77
N GLU A 373 4.22 14.93 -14.14
CA GLU A 373 3.59 16.28 -14.22
C GLU A 373 2.43 16.35 -15.21
N SER A 374 2.46 15.50 -16.24
CA SER A 374 1.41 15.44 -17.26
C SER A 374 0.26 14.49 -16.91
N TRP A 375 0.32 13.81 -15.79
CA TRP A 375 -0.72 12.87 -15.40
C TRP A 375 -2.05 13.57 -15.12
N THR A 376 -3.12 12.95 -15.61
CA THR A 376 -4.49 13.31 -15.29
C THR A 376 -5.30 12.04 -15.05
N PRO A 377 -6.22 12.04 -14.07
CA PRO A 377 -7.04 10.87 -13.82
C PRO A 377 -7.88 10.53 -15.06
N ILE A 378 -8.03 9.25 -15.35
CA ILE A 378 -9.00 8.77 -16.33
C ILE A 378 -10.38 8.72 -15.67
N GLU A 379 -11.43 8.87 -16.49
CA GLU A 379 -12.80 8.67 -16.04
C GLU A 379 -13.07 7.16 -15.96
N VAL A 380 -13.30 6.66 -14.77
CA VAL A 380 -13.71 5.27 -14.51
C VAL A 380 -15.04 5.33 -13.78
N LEU A 381 -16.07 4.81 -14.42
CA LEU A 381 -17.38 4.64 -13.80
C LEU A 381 -17.40 3.26 -13.15
N LEU A 382 -17.58 3.21 -11.85
CA LEU A 382 -17.87 1.93 -11.19
C LEU A 382 -19.22 1.42 -11.68
N PRO A 383 -19.34 0.15 -12.04
CA PRO A 383 -20.60 -0.40 -12.50
C PRO A 383 -21.59 -0.36 -11.33
N LEU A 384 -22.65 0.37 -11.51
CA LEU A 384 -23.72 0.59 -10.56
C LEU A 384 -25.07 0.18 -11.12
N GLU A 385 -25.07 -0.63 -12.17
CA GLU A 385 -26.28 -1.18 -12.79
C GLU A 385 -26.45 -2.68 -12.52
#